data_c056d67ce9477466da501b25bb84f62a
#
_entry.id   c056d67ce9477466da501b25bb84f62a
#
_cell.length_a   1.000
_cell.length_b   1.000
_cell.length_c   1.000
_cell.angle_alpha   90.00
_cell.angle_beta   90.00
_cell.angle_gamma   90.00
#
_symmetry.space_group_name_H-M   'P 1'
#
loop_
_entity.id
_entity.type
_entity.pdbx_description
1 polymer ?
#
loop_
_entity_poly.entity_id
_entity_poly.type
_entity_poly.pdbx_seq_one_letter_code
_entity_poly.pdbx_strand_id
1 'polypeptide(L)'
;MSYEDGKKLKIFTGNANPELAREIADYLGLELGKAFVGKFNNGEIQVMIDESVRGKDVFVIQPTCQPANDTLMELLIMADALKRASAKHITAVVPYYGYARQDRKTRGREPITLLLMTDRAFRFPSNFFVSFLPRRK
;
A
#
# COMPACT_ATOMS: atom_id res chain seq x y z
N MET A 1 -1.45 -12.55 20.43
CA MET A 1 -0.24 -11.80 20.05
C MET A 1 0.57 -11.54 21.30
N SER A 2 1.82 -11.97 21.32
CA SER A 2 2.71 -11.63 22.42
C SER A 2 3.13 -10.16 22.32
N TYR A 3 3.38 -9.53 23.46
CA TYR A 3 3.80 -8.12 23.55
C TYR A 3 5.09 -7.78 22.75
N GLU A 4 5.87 -8.80 22.43
CA GLU A 4 7.09 -8.65 21.62
C GLU A 4 6.79 -8.53 20.11
N ASP A 5 5.70 -9.11 19.64
CA ASP A 5 5.31 -9.06 18.22
C ASP A 5 4.81 -7.67 17.81
N GLY A 6 4.18 -6.94 18.72
CA GLY A 6 3.71 -5.57 18.47
C GLY A 6 4.85 -4.55 18.23
N LYS A 7 6.05 -4.80 18.73
CA LYS A 7 7.21 -3.94 18.48
C LYS A 7 7.81 -4.15 17.09
N LYS A 8 7.52 -5.27 16.43
CA LYS A 8 8.02 -5.63 15.10
C LYS A 8 7.06 -5.26 13.98
N LEU A 9 5.84 -4.87 14.31
CA LEU A 9 4.78 -4.56 13.36
C LEU A 9 4.54 -3.05 13.30
N LYS A 10 4.46 -2.51 12.09
CA LYS A 10 4.14 -1.11 11.82
C LYS A 10 3.02 -0.99 10.80
N ILE A 11 2.15 -0.02 11.00
CA ILE A 11 1.05 0.29 10.09
C ILE A 11 1.23 1.70 9.57
N PHE A 12 1.29 1.83 8.25
CA PHE A 12 1.31 3.11 7.55
C PHE A 12 0.04 3.28 6.73
N THR A 13 -0.29 4.51 6.42
CA THR A 13 -1.42 4.85 5.55
C THR A 13 -1.00 5.83 4.46
N GLY A 14 -1.56 5.66 3.26
CA GLY A 14 -1.63 6.74 2.30
C GLY A 14 -2.80 7.69 2.59
N ASN A 15 -3.11 8.57 1.66
CA ASN A 15 -4.15 9.60 1.84
C ASN A 15 -5.55 9.18 1.40
N ALA A 16 -5.73 7.96 0.86
CA ALA A 16 -7.03 7.54 0.33
C ALA A 16 -8.08 7.35 1.42
N ASN A 17 -7.71 6.76 2.55
CA ASN A 17 -8.61 6.59 3.70
C ASN A 17 -7.79 6.46 5.00
N PRO A 18 -7.22 7.54 5.51
CA PRO A 18 -6.43 7.51 6.75
C PRO A 18 -7.26 7.17 7.97
N GLU A 19 -8.56 7.45 7.97
CA GLU A 19 -9.46 7.11 9.06
C GLU A 19 -9.59 5.61 9.26
N LEU A 20 -9.77 4.84 8.17
CA LEU A 20 -9.78 3.38 8.22
C LEU A 20 -8.47 2.82 8.81
N ALA A 21 -7.34 3.38 8.41
CA ALA A 21 -6.05 2.97 8.94
C ALA A 21 -5.91 3.25 10.44
N ARG A 22 -6.41 4.38 10.92
CA ARG A 22 -6.46 4.69 12.37
C ARG A 22 -7.35 3.71 13.13
N GLU A 23 -8.52 3.40 12.61
CA GLU A 23 -9.43 2.42 13.23
C GLU A 23 -8.77 1.04 13.34
N ILE A 24 -8.07 0.61 12.30
CA ILE A 24 -7.33 -0.66 12.32
C ILE A 24 -6.20 -0.62 13.35
N ALA A 25 -5.42 0.45 13.39
CA ALA A 25 -4.35 0.62 14.36
C ALA A 25 -4.88 0.64 15.80
N ASP A 26 -5.95 1.36 16.07
CA ASP A 26 -6.59 1.42 17.37
C ASP A 26 -7.12 0.06 17.81
N TYR A 27 -7.74 -0.69 16.91
CA TYR A 27 -8.20 -2.05 17.19
C TYR A 27 -7.06 -2.99 17.59
N LEU A 28 -5.89 -2.81 16.98
CA LEU A 28 -4.70 -3.61 17.27
C LEU A 28 -3.86 -3.06 18.45
N GLY A 29 -4.25 -1.92 19.01
CA GLY A 29 -3.48 -1.28 20.07
C GLY A 29 -2.16 -0.69 19.61
N LEU A 30 -2.08 -0.28 18.34
CA LEU A 30 -0.88 0.27 17.71
C LEU A 30 -1.09 1.74 17.32
N GLU A 31 -0.01 2.48 17.21
CA GLU A 31 0.00 3.80 16.60
C GLU A 31 0.34 3.70 15.12
N LEU A 32 -0.21 4.63 14.31
CA LEU A 32 0.21 4.75 12.91
C LEU A 32 1.67 5.15 12.82
N GLY A 33 2.38 4.56 11.87
CA GLY A 33 3.74 4.91 11.54
C GLY A 33 3.85 6.37 11.07
N LYS A 34 4.96 7.01 11.41
CA LYS A 34 5.25 8.40 11.03
C LYS A 34 5.76 8.46 9.61
N ALA A 35 4.98 9.06 8.73
CA ALA A 35 5.34 9.29 7.35
C ALA A 35 4.67 10.55 6.83
N PHE A 36 5.35 11.23 5.93
CA PHE A 36 4.78 12.29 5.11
C PHE A 36 4.42 11.71 3.75
N VAL A 37 3.19 11.90 3.33
CA VAL A 37 2.69 11.54 2.00
C VAL A 37 1.95 12.74 1.42
N GLY A 38 2.50 13.33 0.40
CA GLY A 38 1.96 14.53 -0.23
C GLY A 38 2.34 14.62 -1.69
N LYS A 39 2.33 15.84 -2.21
CA LYS A 39 2.68 16.14 -3.61
C LYS A 39 3.68 17.28 -3.69
N PHE A 40 4.58 17.20 -4.65
CA PHE A 40 5.33 18.36 -5.14
C PHE A 40 4.41 19.32 -5.90
N ASN A 41 4.88 20.52 -6.15
CA ASN A 41 4.10 21.55 -6.86
C ASN A 41 3.65 21.13 -8.28
N ASN A 42 4.40 20.23 -8.91
CA ASN A 42 4.07 19.68 -10.23
C ASN A 42 3.08 18.50 -10.20
N GLY A 43 2.61 18.11 -9.00
CA GLY A 43 1.66 17.01 -8.81
C GLY A 43 2.30 15.62 -8.60
N GLU A 44 3.61 15.50 -8.67
CA GLU A 44 4.30 14.25 -8.35
C GLU A 44 4.17 13.90 -6.87
N ILE A 45 4.02 12.63 -6.58
CA ILE A 45 3.87 12.14 -5.20
C ILE A 45 5.22 12.24 -4.47
N GLN A 46 5.17 12.77 -3.26
CA GLN A 46 6.30 12.85 -2.35
C GLN A 46 6.03 12.01 -1.10
N VAL A 47 6.95 11.12 -0.76
CA VAL A 47 6.88 10.29 0.44
C VAL A 47 8.17 10.39 1.23
N MET A 48 8.04 10.56 2.54
CA MET A 48 9.13 10.43 3.50
C MET A 48 8.70 9.55 4.66
N ILE A 49 9.52 8.58 5.00
CA ILE A 49 9.31 7.72 6.19
C ILE A 49 10.10 8.33 7.34
N ASP A 50 9.40 8.75 8.38
CA ASP A 50 9.97 9.54 9.49
C ASP A 50 10.25 8.70 10.75
N GLU A 51 10.36 7.39 10.60
CA GLU A 51 10.78 6.50 11.68
C GLU A 51 11.51 5.27 11.15
N SER A 52 12.24 4.58 12.02
CA SER A 52 12.94 3.36 11.65
C SER A 52 11.95 2.20 11.45
N VAL A 53 12.02 1.58 10.27
CA VAL A 53 11.25 0.37 9.92
C VAL A 53 12.18 -0.83 9.68
N ARG A 54 13.46 -0.68 9.93
CA ARG A 54 14.45 -1.72 9.69
C ARG A 54 14.09 -3.02 10.43
N GLY A 55 14.01 -4.10 9.68
CA GLY A 55 13.71 -5.42 10.20
C GLY A 55 12.28 -5.62 10.70
N LYS A 56 11.38 -4.66 10.43
CA LYS A 56 9.97 -4.73 10.86
C LYS A 56 9.07 -5.23 9.74
N ASP A 57 7.96 -5.83 10.16
CA ASP A 57 6.85 -6.17 9.28
C ASP A 57 5.96 -4.93 9.14
N VAL A 58 5.83 -4.42 7.92
CA VAL A 58 5.12 -3.19 7.63
C VAL A 58 3.87 -3.48 6.82
N PHE A 59 2.76 -2.91 7.26
CA PHE A 59 1.47 -2.94 6.56
C PHE A 59 1.15 -1.52 6.09
N VAL A 60 0.84 -1.38 4.80
CA VAL A 60 0.39 -0.11 4.22
C VAL A 60 -1.08 -0.25 3.88
N ILE A 61 -1.91 0.53 4.55
CA ILE A 61 -3.36 0.55 4.31
C ILE A 61 -3.64 1.63 3.28
N GLN A 62 -3.96 1.23 2.07
CA GLN A 62 -4.26 2.17 0.98
C GLN A 62 -5.23 1.57 -0.02
N PRO A 63 -6.52 1.89 0.06
CA PRO A 63 -7.44 1.62 -1.03
C PRO A 63 -7.03 2.45 -2.25
N THR A 64 -7.00 1.83 -3.42
CA THR A 64 -6.69 2.52 -4.67
C THR A 64 -7.98 3.03 -5.35
N CYS A 65 -8.77 3.73 -4.55
CA CYS A 65 -9.99 4.39 -4.98
C CYS A 65 -9.69 5.74 -5.66
N GLN A 66 -10.74 6.44 -6.04
CA GLN A 66 -10.64 7.75 -6.69
C GLN A 66 -9.91 8.78 -5.81
N PRO A 67 -8.96 9.53 -6.38
CA PRO A 67 -8.40 9.45 -7.73
C PRO A 67 -7.40 8.29 -7.86
N ALA A 68 -7.77 7.26 -8.65
CA ALA A 68 -7.08 5.96 -8.67
C ALA A 68 -5.59 6.06 -9.04
N ASN A 69 -5.23 6.94 -9.96
CA ASN A 69 -3.83 7.09 -10.38
C ASN A 69 -2.97 7.66 -9.25
N ASP A 70 -3.48 8.64 -8.51
CA ASP A 70 -2.77 9.25 -7.37
C ASP A 70 -2.63 8.26 -6.21
N THR A 71 -3.71 7.58 -5.85
CA THR A 71 -3.72 6.64 -4.73
C THR A 71 -2.87 5.41 -5.01
N LEU A 72 -2.88 4.91 -6.25
CA LEU A 72 -1.99 3.84 -6.67
C LEU A 72 -0.52 4.28 -6.64
N MET A 73 -0.22 5.48 -7.14
CA MET A 73 1.15 6.00 -7.15
C MET A 73 1.67 6.24 -5.73
N GLU A 74 0.85 6.72 -4.81
CA GLU A 74 1.21 6.82 -3.40
C GLU A 74 1.61 5.44 -2.84
N LEU A 75 0.83 4.41 -3.10
CA LEU A 75 1.12 3.05 -2.65
C LEU A 75 2.45 2.53 -3.18
N LEU A 76 2.71 2.73 -4.48
CA LEU A 76 3.95 2.26 -5.12
C LEU A 76 5.18 2.98 -4.56
N ILE A 77 5.11 4.29 -4.40
CA ILE A 77 6.23 5.09 -3.88
C ILE A 77 6.46 4.80 -2.40
N MET A 78 5.40 4.63 -1.61
CA MET A 78 5.52 4.19 -0.22
C MET A 78 6.20 2.82 -0.10
N ALA A 79 5.81 1.87 -0.95
CA ALA A 79 6.43 0.55 -0.98
C ALA A 79 7.93 0.63 -1.30
N ASP A 80 8.33 1.44 -2.26
CA ASP A 80 9.74 1.66 -2.58
C ASP A 80 10.50 2.34 -1.44
N ALA A 81 9.92 3.35 -0.82
CA ALA A 81 10.52 4.03 0.33
C ALA A 81 10.75 3.07 1.52
N LEU A 82 9.77 2.25 1.83
CA LEU A 82 9.86 1.25 2.90
C LEU A 82 10.89 0.16 2.59
N LYS A 83 10.98 -0.28 1.33
CA LYS A 83 12.02 -1.20 0.89
C LYS A 83 13.41 -0.61 1.11
N ARG A 84 13.64 0.63 0.70
CA ARG A 84 14.91 1.33 0.88
C ARG A 84 15.24 1.58 2.35
N ALA A 85 14.21 1.73 3.18
CA ALA A 85 14.35 1.83 4.63
C ALA A 85 14.59 0.47 5.32
N SER A 86 14.77 -0.60 4.57
CA SER A 86 15.09 -1.96 5.04
C SER A 86 13.98 -2.62 5.87
N ALA A 87 12.71 -2.37 5.55
CA ALA A 87 11.61 -3.14 6.11
C ALA A 87 11.78 -4.64 5.77
N LYS A 88 11.45 -5.51 6.72
CA LYS A 88 11.60 -6.96 6.53
C LYS A 88 10.57 -7.51 5.56
N HIS A 89 9.31 -7.19 5.78
CA HIS A 89 8.20 -7.50 4.88
C HIS A 89 7.33 -6.26 4.71
N ILE A 90 6.79 -6.10 3.52
CA ILE A 90 5.87 -5.01 3.19
C ILE A 90 4.59 -5.64 2.65
N THR A 91 3.49 -5.40 3.31
CA THR A 91 2.17 -5.87 2.89
C THR A 91 1.28 -4.67 2.58
N ALA A 92 0.85 -4.57 1.34
CA ALA A 92 -0.19 -3.61 0.95
C ALA A 92 -1.56 -4.21 1.26
N VAL A 93 -2.31 -3.53 2.10
CA VAL A 93 -3.71 -3.85 2.38
C VAL A 93 -4.58 -2.91 1.53
N VAL A 94 -5.20 -3.47 0.51
CA VAL A 94 -5.94 -2.72 -0.51
C VAL A 94 -7.43 -3.08 -0.44
N PRO A 95 -8.21 -2.41 0.41
CA PRO A 95 -9.64 -2.71 0.59
C PRO A 95 -10.47 -2.49 -0.66
N TYR A 96 -10.07 -1.55 -1.50
CA TYR A 96 -10.61 -1.34 -2.84
C TYR A 96 -9.47 -1.27 -3.84
N TYR A 97 -9.53 -2.11 -4.87
CA TYR A 97 -8.50 -2.15 -5.92
C TYR A 97 -9.01 -1.46 -7.18
N GLY A 98 -8.40 -0.33 -7.49
CA GLY A 98 -8.61 0.38 -8.75
C GLY A 98 -8.15 -0.46 -9.94
N TYR A 99 -8.71 -0.20 -11.12
CA TYR A 99 -8.43 -0.95 -12.35
C TYR A 99 -8.92 -2.42 -12.36
N ALA A 100 -9.53 -2.92 -11.29
CA ALA A 100 -10.07 -4.29 -11.23
C ALA A 100 -11.18 -4.57 -12.25
N ARG A 101 -11.76 -3.54 -12.84
CA ARG A 101 -12.73 -3.67 -13.94
C ARG A 101 -12.11 -4.20 -15.24
N GLN A 102 -10.80 -4.07 -15.38
CA GLN A 102 -10.03 -4.52 -16.55
C GLN A 102 -9.26 -5.80 -16.20
N ASP A 103 -9.98 -6.80 -15.70
CA ASP A 103 -9.44 -8.10 -15.28
C ASP A 103 -9.39 -9.12 -16.43
N ARG A 104 -10.05 -8.83 -17.54
CA ARG A 104 -10.12 -9.69 -18.74
C ARG A 104 -10.29 -8.86 -20.01
N LYS A 105 -9.88 -9.44 -21.13
CA LYS A 105 -10.17 -8.88 -22.45
C LYS A 105 -11.61 -9.16 -22.84
N THR A 106 -12.34 -8.13 -23.25
CA THR A 106 -13.67 -8.23 -23.85
C THR A 106 -13.62 -8.12 -25.37
N ARG A 107 -12.56 -7.47 -25.87
CA ARG A 107 -12.28 -7.29 -27.31
C ARG A 107 -10.80 -7.53 -27.60
N GLY A 108 -10.47 -7.71 -28.87
CA GLY A 108 -9.06 -7.75 -29.30
C GLY A 108 -8.34 -6.39 -29.07
N ARG A 109 -7.06 -6.44 -28.75
CA ARG A 109 -6.20 -5.26 -28.53
C ARG A 109 -6.53 -4.41 -27.31
N GLU A 110 -7.23 -4.96 -26.33
CA GLU A 110 -7.44 -4.35 -25.01
C GLU A 110 -6.37 -4.83 -24.01
N PRO A 111 -5.94 -3.97 -23.07
CA PRO A 111 -5.04 -4.38 -22.00
C PRO A 111 -5.77 -5.22 -20.96
N ILE A 112 -5.02 -6.00 -20.20
CA ILE A 112 -5.47 -6.56 -18.93
C ILE A 112 -4.76 -5.76 -17.84
N THR A 113 -5.32 -4.61 -17.50
CA THR A 113 -4.68 -3.64 -16.60
C THR A 113 -4.48 -4.20 -15.20
N LEU A 114 -5.38 -5.07 -14.75
CA LEU A 114 -5.22 -5.74 -13.46
C LEU A 114 -3.91 -6.55 -13.41
N LEU A 115 -3.59 -7.30 -14.47
CA LEU A 115 -2.33 -8.05 -14.54
C LEU A 115 -1.12 -7.13 -14.58
N LEU A 116 -1.20 -6.01 -15.32
CA LEU A 116 -0.13 -5.02 -15.36
C LEU A 116 0.20 -4.49 -13.96
N MET A 117 -0.82 -4.26 -13.13
CA MET A 117 -0.66 -3.72 -11.78
C MET A 117 -0.20 -4.76 -10.75
N THR A 118 -0.38 -6.05 -11.03
CA THR A 118 -0.01 -7.15 -10.13
C THR A 118 1.21 -7.92 -10.57
N ASP A 119 1.60 -7.82 -11.83
CA ASP A 119 2.68 -8.59 -12.43
C ASP A 119 3.98 -7.77 -12.56
N ARG A 120 4.96 -8.41 -13.10
CA ARG A 120 6.39 -8.10 -13.26
C ARG A 120 6.75 -6.70 -13.77
N ALA A 121 5.81 -5.90 -14.27
CA ALA A 121 6.08 -4.53 -14.72
C ALA A 121 6.53 -3.63 -13.55
N PHE A 122 5.96 -3.84 -12.39
CA PHE A 122 6.45 -3.28 -11.13
C PHE A 122 7.13 -4.42 -10.36
N ARG A 123 8.40 -4.66 -10.59
CA ARG A 123 9.17 -5.66 -9.83
C ARG A 123 9.11 -5.35 -8.34
N PHE A 124 8.01 -5.73 -7.71
CA PHE A 124 7.94 -5.73 -6.26
C PHE A 124 9.03 -6.64 -5.70
N PRO A 125 9.71 -6.23 -4.65
CA PRO A 125 10.70 -7.07 -4.01
C PRO A 125 10.04 -8.38 -3.53
N SER A 126 10.83 -9.44 -3.41
CA SER A 126 10.37 -10.76 -2.95
C SER A 126 9.67 -10.73 -1.58
N ASN A 127 9.87 -9.67 -0.81
CA ASN A 127 9.25 -9.43 0.48
C ASN A 127 8.01 -8.51 0.43
N PHE A 128 7.48 -8.23 -0.77
CA PHE A 128 6.27 -7.43 -0.94
C PHE A 128 5.06 -8.33 -1.23
N PHE A 129 4.01 -8.11 -0.46
CA PHE A 129 2.74 -8.85 -0.56
C PHE A 129 1.59 -7.88 -0.74
N VAL A 130 0.58 -8.28 -1.47
CA VAL A 130 -0.66 -7.52 -1.65
C VAL A 130 -1.82 -8.35 -1.13
N SER A 131 -2.59 -7.78 -0.22
CA SER A 131 -3.81 -8.38 0.32
C SER A 131 -5.03 -7.62 -0.17
N PHE A 132 -5.96 -8.32 -0.80
CA PHE A 132 -7.22 -7.78 -1.27
C PHE A 132 -8.37 -8.29 -0.40
N LEU A 133 -9.36 -7.45 -0.16
CA LEU A 133 -10.65 -7.92 0.33
C LEU A 133 -11.43 -8.54 -0.85
N PRO A 134 -11.88 -9.79 -0.73
CA PRO A 134 -12.69 -10.38 -1.77
C PRO A 134 -13.98 -9.58 -1.93
N ARG A 135 -14.37 -9.32 -3.18
CA ARG A 135 -15.69 -8.77 -3.46
C ARG A 135 -16.74 -9.76 -2.92
N ARG A 136 -17.57 -9.31 -2.01
CA ARG A 136 -18.84 -10.00 -1.76
C ARG A 136 -19.65 -9.90 -3.06
N LYS A 137 -19.99 -11.05 -3.61
CA LYS A 137 -20.95 -11.15 -4.72
C LYS A 137 -22.32 -10.66 -4.26
#